data_eeddd83a6afe2aac74a5582b8579f6f0
#
_entry.id   eeddd83a6afe2aac74a5582b8579f6f0
#
_cell.length_a   1.000
_cell.length_b   1.000
_cell.length_c   1.000
_cell.angle_alpha   90.00
_cell.angle_beta   90.00
_cell.angle_gamma   90.00
#
_symmetry.space_group_name_H-M   'P 1'
#
loop_
_entity.id
_entity.type
_entity.pdbx_description
1 polymer ?
#
loop_
_entity_poly.entity_id
_entity_poly.type
_entity_poly.pdbx_seq_one_letter_code
_entity_poly.pdbx_strand_id
1 'polypeptide(L)'
;MSCEFSLKTFDELTSVDLYHILKARSQVFVVEQNCAYQDIDEVDFDCLHLVAYKNEKLIGYCRIIAPNSNKSKLKAAKSHNSAATVEGTTPSIGRVLILPEYRGDGLARQIMTQAIKYCRKKYGKKPIAISAQTYLIRFYESLGFTPYSEFYLEDGIEHVDMVLSLRKKVKAKNQRSSSTKILNFLLLVLALLFIAGLIYLMV
;
A
#
# COMPACT_ATOMS: atom_id res chain seq x y z
N MET A 1 6.07 8.33 27.34
CA MET A 1 5.60 6.94 27.51
C MET A 1 5.59 6.26 26.16
N SER A 2 6.21 5.10 26.03
CA SER A 2 6.35 4.37 24.78
C SER A 2 5.02 3.69 24.39
N CYS A 3 4.75 3.62 23.08
CA CYS A 3 3.67 2.81 22.56
C CYS A 3 4.15 1.36 22.49
N GLU A 4 3.32 0.43 22.96
CA GLU A 4 3.57 -1.01 22.92
C GLU A 4 2.78 -1.65 21.78
N PHE A 5 3.43 -2.58 21.06
CA PHE A 5 2.80 -3.30 19.96
C PHE A 5 2.70 -4.78 20.31
N SER A 6 1.50 -5.33 20.17
CA SER A 6 1.22 -6.76 20.36
C SER A 6 0.66 -7.33 19.06
N LEU A 7 1.19 -8.49 18.64
CA LEU A 7 0.71 -9.24 17.48
C LEU A 7 0.15 -10.57 17.97
N LYS A 8 -1.13 -10.82 17.71
CA LYS A 8 -1.87 -11.99 18.21
C LYS A 8 -2.62 -12.67 17.07
N THR A 9 -2.77 -13.99 17.15
CA THR A 9 -3.79 -14.76 16.42
C THR A 9 -5.15 -14.50 17.06
N PHE A 10 -6.24 -14.94 16.41
CA PHE A 10 -7.57 -14.83 16.98
C PHE A 10 -7.69 -15.58 18.32
N ASP A 11 -7.15 -16.80 18.39
CA ASP A 11 -7.21 -17.64 19.59
C ASP A 11 -6.38 -17.09 20.76
N GLU A 12 -5.40 -16.22 20.50
CA GLU A 12 -4.61 -15.53 21.52
C GLU A 12 -5.27 -14.24 22.05
N LEU A 13 -6.36 -13.80 21.42
CA LEU A 13 -7.13 -12.66 21.90
C LEU A 13 -7.97 -13.05 23.10
N THR A 14 -7.92 -12.26 24.15
CA THR A 14 -8.92 -12.34 25.21
C THR A 14 -10.25 -11.75 24.76
N SER A 15 -11.33 -12.08 25.43
CA SER A 15 -12.64 -11.44 25.16
C SER A 15 -12.59 -9.92 25.31
N VAL A 16 -11.75 -9.42 26.22
CA VAL A 16 -11.52 -7.98 26.44
C VAL A 16 -10.74 -7.37 25.26
N ASP A 17 -9.68 -8.02 24.77
CA ASP A 17 -8.97 -7.57 23.57
C ASP A 17 -9.92 -7.49 22.38
N LEU A 18 -10.67 -8.55 22.13
CA LEU A 18 -11.64 -8.62 21.03
C LEU A 18 -12.69 -7.52 21.13
N TYR A 19 -13.27 -7.33 22.32
CA TYR A 19 -14.23 -6.25 22.55
C TYR A 19 -13.66 -4.87 22.19
N HIS A 20 -12.44 -4.57 22.66
CA HIS A 20 -11.79 -3.28 22.39
C HIS A 20 -11.43 -3.10 20.90
N ILE A 21 -10.99 -4.15 20.23
CA ILE A 21 -10.72 -4.14 18.79
C ILE A 21 -12.02 -3.84 18.01
N LEU A 22 -13.09 -4.57 18.28
CA LEU A 22 -14.36 -4.42 17.57
C LEU A 22 -15.01 -3.05 17.86
N LYS A 23 -14.92 -2.57 19.11
CA LYS A 23 -15.37 -1.22 19.49
C LYS A 23 -14.61 -0.14 18.69
N ALA A 24 -13.27 -0.22 18.63
CA ALA A 24 -12.45 0.74 17.89
C ALA A 24 -12.75 0.71 16.38
N ARG A 25 -12.95 -0.46 15.81
CA ARG A 25 -13.32 -0.64 14.40
C ARG A 25 -14.69 -0.06 14.11
N SER A 26 -15.69 -0.37 14.94
CA SER A 26 -17.04 0.21 14.81
C SER A 26 -16.99 1.74 14.89
N GLN A 27 -16.25 2.28 15.86
CA GLN A 27 -16.13 3.73 16.03
C GLN A 27 -15.53 4.41 14.79
N VAL A 28 -14.46 3.85 14.21
CA VAL A 28 -13.74 4.49 13.10
C VAL A 28 -14.39 4.18 11.75
N PHE A 29 -14.69 2.93 11.45
CA PHE A 29 -15.13 2.52 10.11
C PHE A 29 -16.63 2.66 9.89
N VAL A 30 -17.44 2.60 10.95
CA VAL A 30 -18.90 2.72 10.84
C VAL A 30 -19.36 4.11 11.25
N VAL A 31 -19.06 4.52 12.48
CA VAL A 31 -19.62 5.76 13.05
C VAL A 31 -18.93 7.00 12.47
N GLU A 32 -17.59 7.08 12.55
CA GLU A 32 -16.84 8.26 12.08
C GLU A 32 -16.94 8.43 10.56
N GLN A 33 -16.80 7.34 9.80
CA GLN A 33 -16.88 7.39 8.34
C GLN A 33 -18.32 7.46 7.81
N ASN A 34 -19.31 7.42 8.71
CA ASN A 34 -20.74 7.42 8.35
C ASN A 34 -21.06 6.35 7.28
N CYS A 35 -20.51 5.15 7.45
CA CYS A 35 -20.58 4.06 6.49
C CYS A 35 -21.25 2.85 7.14
N ALA A 36 -22.51 2.61 6.78
CA ALA A 36 -23.29 1.49 7.31
C ALA A 36 -23.00 0.21 6.53
N TYR A 37 -22.03 -0.58 6.98
CA TYR A 37 -21.66 -1.87 6.37
C TYR A 37 -21.32 -2.91 7.45
N GLN A 38 -21.23 -4.17 7.03
CA GLN A 38 -20.84 -5.28 7.92
C GLN A 38 -19.31 -5.32 8.10
N ASP A 39 -18.79 -4.57 9.08
CA ASP A 39 -17.35 -4.51 9.36
C ASP A 39 -16.80 -5.83 9.91
N ILE A 40 -17.58 -6.56 10.71
CA ILE A 40 -17.23 -7.88 11.25
C ILE A 40 -17.49 -8.93 10.16
N ASP A 41 -16.45 -9.38 9.48
CA ASP A 41 -16.51 -10.11 8.21
C ASP A 41 -15.94 -11.54 8.30
N GLU A 42 -15.80 -12.08 9.52
CA GLU A 42 -15.19 -13.38 9.82
C GLU A 42 -13.73 -13.57 9.36
N VAL A 43 -13.13 -12.61 8.64
CA VAL A 43 -11.68 -12.64 8.31
C VAL A 43 -10.85 -12.61 9.58
N ASP A 44 -11.45 -12.13 10.66
CA ASP A 44 -10.81 -12.01 11.96
C ASP A 44 -10.31 -13.36 12.50
N PHE A 45 -11.00 -14.46 12.20
CA PHE A 45 -10.59 -15.81 12.62
C PHE A 45 -9.27 -16.28 12.00
N ASP A 46 -8.99 -15.84 10.76
CA ASP A 46 -7.86 -16.35 9.95
C ASP A 46 -6.73 -15.32 9.78
N CYS A 47 -6.80 -14.18 10.47
CA CYS A 47 -5.80 -13.14 10.36
C CYS A 47 -4.98 -12.95 11.63
N LEU A 48 -3.95 -12.14 11.53
CA LEU A 48 -3.21 -11.66 12.71
C LEU A 48 -3.68 -10.25 13.06
N HIS A 49 -3.80 -10.01 14.34
CA HIS A 49 -4.23 -8.77 14.93
C HIS A 49 -3.01 -8.03 15.50
N LEU A 50 -2.62 -6.94 14.86
CA LEU A 50 -1.58 -6.05 15.38
C LEU A 50 -2.24 -4.90 16.12
N VAL A 51 -2.03 -4.85 17.41
CA VAL A 51 -2.63 -3.87 18.33
C VAL A 51 -1.55 -2.96 18.87
N ALA A 52 -1.83 -1.68 18.93
CA ALA A 52 -1.01 -0.67 19.60
C ALA A 52 -1.69 -0.25 20.91
N TYR A 53 -0.94 -0.31 21.99
CA TYR A 53 -1.39 0.07 23.32
C TYR A 53 -0.58 1.26 23.86
N LYS A 54 -1.25 2.10 24.68
CA LYS A 54 -0.64 3.11 25.52
C LYS A 54 -1.35 3.12 26.86
N ASN A 55 -0.61 2.89 27.96
CA ASN A 55 -1.20 2.76 29.31
C ASN A 55 -2.38 1.76 29.32
N GLU A 56 -2.13 0.56 28.79
CA GLU A 56 -3.12 -0.55 28.71
C GLU A 56 -4.35 -0.27 27.84
N LYS A 57 -4.48 0.93 27.25
CA LYS A 57 -5.56 1.28 26.35
C LYS A 57 -5.19 1.00 24.91
N LEU A 58 -6.07 0.36 24.16
CA LEU A 58 -5.96 0.23 22.72
C LEU A 58 -6.03 1.62 22.08
N ILE A 59 -5.02 1.97 21.29
CA ILE A 59 -4.92 3.27 20.61
C ILE A 59 -4.84 3.14 19.10
N GLY A 60 -4.50 1.97 18.59
CA GLY A 60 -4.43 1.70 17.16
C GLY A 60 -4.48 0.21 16.87
N TYR A 61 -4.85 -0.13 15.65
CA TYR A 61 -5.04 -1.50 15.21
C TYR A 61 -4.79 -1.64 13.71
N CYS A 62 -4.34 -2.81 13.28
CA CYS A 62 -4.52 -3.32 11.93
C CYS A 62 -4.54 -4.85 11.95
N ARG A 63 -5.11 -5.45 10.88
CA ARG A 63 -5.03 -6.89 10.66
C ARG A 63 -4.11 -7.23 9.50
N ILE A 64 -3.43 -8.36 9.60
CA ILE A 64 -2.54 -8.90 8.57
C ILE A 64 -3.14 -10.23 8.10
N ILE A 65 -3.49 -10.30 6.83
CA ILE A 65 -4.09 -11.47 6.19
C ILE A 65 -2.99 -12.24 5.47
N ALA A 66 -2.91 -13.54 5.74
CA ALA A 66 -1.93 -14.43 5.11
C ALA A 66 -2.21 -14.61 3.61
N PRO A 67 -1.17 -14.83 2.78
CA PRO A 67 -1.38 -15.23 1.39
C PRO A 67 -2.10 -16.59 1.31
N ASN A 68 -2.93 -16.76 0.28
CA ASN A 68 -3.70 -17.98 0.02
C ASN A 68 -4.71 -18.37 1.14
N SER A 69 -5.05 -17.46 2.04
CA SER A 69 -6.18 -17.67 2.94
C SER A 69 -7.48 -17.79 2.12
N ASN A 70 -8.47 -18.51 2.62
CA ASN A 70 -9.74 -18.69 1.90
C ASN A 70 -10.41 -17.37 1.54
N LYS A 71 -10.15 -16.31 2.30
CA LYS A 71 -10.72 -14.97 2.11
C LYS A 71 -9.91 -14.06 1.18
N SER A 72 -8.61 -14.27 1.07
CA SER A 72 -7.84 -13.64 -0.01
C SER A 72 -8.31 -14.12 -1.39
N LYS A 73 -8.78 -15.38 -1.49
CA LYS A 73 -9.40 -15.94 -2.70
C LYS A 73 -10.79 -15.35 -2.98
N LEU A 74 -11.59 -15.06 -1.96
CA LEU A 74 -12.91 -14.44 -2.10
C LEU A 74 -12.85 -12.98 -2.55
N LYS A 75 -11.85 -12.21 -2.07
CA LYS A 75 -11.60 -10.84 -2.57
C LYS A 75 -11.15 -10.85 -4.03
N ALA A 76 -10.22 -11.73 -4.38
CA ALA A 76 -9.77 -11.90 -5.77
C ALA A 76 -10.90 -12.28 -6.74
N ALA A 77 -11.87 -13.09 -6.29
CA ALA A 77 -13.03 -13.48 -7.10
C ALA A 77 -14.04 -12.35 -7.32
N LYS A 78 -14.06 -11.32 -6.48
CA LYS A 78 -14.93 -10.14 -6.62
C LYS A 78 -14.29 -9.00 -7.44
N SER A 79 -12.98 -9.06 -7.67
CA SER A 79 -12.28 -8.05 -8.48
C SER A 79 -12.45 -8.36 -9.97
N HIS A 80 -13.11 -7.47 -10.70
CA HIS A 80 -13.36 -7.60 -12.14
C HIS A 80 -12.16 -7.23 -13.01
N ASN A 81 -10.99 -6.92 -12.41
CA ASN A 81 -9.78 -6.47 -13.11
C ASN A 81 -8.61 -7.46 -12.96
N SER A 82 -7.71 -7.46 -13.94
CA SER A 82 -6.45 -8.24 -13.99
C SER A 82 -5.51 -8.05 -12.78
N ALA A 83 -5.83 -7.15 -11.86
CA ALA A 83 -5.21 -6.99 -10.53
C ALA A 83 -5.41 -8.22 -9.62
N ALA A 84 -6.39 -9.09 -9.91
CA ALA A 84 -6.70 -10.31 -9.16
C ALA A 84 -5.51 -11.27 -8.96
N THR A 85 -4.45 -11.16 -9.78
CA THR A 85 -3.25 -11.99 -9.65
C THR A 85 -2.35 -11.62 -8.46
N VAL A 86 -2.46 -10.40 -7.93
CA VAL A 86 -1.71 -9.96 -6.73
C VAL A 86 -2.49 -10.30 -5.48
N GLU A 87 -3.80 -10.12 -5.50
CA GLU A 87 -4.70 -10.53 -4.43
C GLU A 87 -4.73 -12.05 -4.29
N GLY A 88 -4.76 -12.53 -3.07
CA GLY A 88 -4.81 -13.97 -2.78
C GLY A 88 -3.45 -14.65 -2.70
N THR A 89 -2.47 -14.24 -3.46
CA THR A 89 -1.12 -14.86 -3.45
C THR A 89 -0.13 -14.11 -2.58
N THR A 90 -0.48 -12.92 -2.13
CA THR A 90 0.36 -12.02 -1.33
C THR A 90 -0.28 -11.75 0.03
N PRO A 91 0.52 -11.48 1.08
CA PRO A 91 -0.04 -10.98 2.33
C PRO A 91 -0.67 -9.61 2.11
N SER A 92 -1.75 -9.32 2.83
CA SER A 92 -2.37 -8.00 2.82
C SER A 92 -2.52 -7.41 4.22
N ILE A 93 -2.53 -6.08 4.31
CA ILE A 93 -2.76 -5.34 5.55
C ILE A 93 -4.07 -4.58 5.38
N GLY A 94 -4.98 -4.71 6.34
CA GLY A 94 -6.28 -4.05 6.31
C GLY A 94 -6.73 -3.57 7.68
N ARG A 95 -7.88 -2.89 7.69
CA ARG A 95 -8.48 -2.33 8.92
C ARG A 95 -7.49 -1.49 9.74
N VAL A 96 -6.65 -0.71 9.05
CA VAL A 96 -5.68 0.19 9.69
C VAL A 96 -6.42 1.36 10.33
N LEU A 97 -6.36 1.48 11.63
CA LEU A 97 -6.98 2.58 12.37
C LEU A 97 -6.09 3.10 13.50
N ILE A 98 -6.25 4.38 13.79
CA ILE A 98 -5.79 5.04 15.01
C ILE A 98 -7.00 5.76 15.59
N LEU A 99 -7.23 5.61 16.89
CA LEU A 99 -8.30 6.32 17.56
C LEU A 99 -8.07 7.84 17.46
N PRO A 100 -9.13 8.65 17.27
CA PRO A 100 -9.01 10.08 16.95
C PRO A 100 -8.08 10.85 17.88
N GLU A 101 -8.17 10.61 19.18
CA GLU A 101 -7.39 11.29 20.22
C GLU A 101 -5.87 10.95 20.21
N TYR A 102 -5.45 9.98 19.40
CA TYR A 102 -4.04 9.56 19.27
C TYR A 102 -3.47 9.79 17.86
N ARG A 103 -4.18 10.54 17.01
CA ARG A 103 -3.73 10.90 15.67
C ARG A 103 -2.77 12.10 15.72
N GLY A 104 -2.01 12.30 14.64
CA GLY A 104 -1.07 13.42 14.52
C GLY A 104 0.37 13.08 14.91
N ASP A 105 0.59 12.15 15.86
CA ASP A 105 1.91 11.81 16.42
C ASP A 105 2.66 10.70 15.65
N GLY A 106 2.27 10.41 14.40
CA GLY A 106 2.94 9.43 13.56
C GLY A 106 2.67 7.96 13.92
N LEU A 107 1.69 7.67 14.78
CA LEU A 107 1.35 6.31 15.22
C LEU A 107 0.92 5.42 14.05
N ALA A 108 0.16 5.96 13.08
CA ALA A 108 -0.22 5.22 11.87
C ALA A 108 1.01 4.72 11.09
N ARG A 109 2.08 5.51 11.02
CA ARG A 109 3.35 5.10 10.40
C ARG A 109 4.04 4.02 11.21
N GLN A 110 3.99 4.10 12.52
CA GLN A 110 4.61 3.09 13.40
C GLN A 110 3.90 1.74 13.23
N ILE A 111 2.56 1.69 13.31
CA ILE A 111 1.81 0.45 13.17
C ILE A 111 2.00 -0.18 11.79
N MET A 112 1.96 0.61 10.71
CA MET A 112 2.24 0.12 9.37
C MET A 112 3.67 -0.40 9.22
N THR A 113 4.65 0.27 9.82
CA THR A 113 6.05 -0.19 9.81
C THR A 113 6.19 -1.54 10.49
N GLN A 114 5.53 -1.76 11.63
CA GLN A 114 5.54 -3.06 12.34
C GLN A 114 4.85 -4.15 11.48
N ALA A 115 3.69 -3.85 10.89
CA ALA A 115 2.98 -4.79 10.02
C ALA A 115 3.83 -5.19 8.79
N ILE A 116 4.45 -4.21 8.13
CA ILE A 116 5.37 -4.44 7.00
C ILE A 116 6.57 -5.29 7.43
N LYS A 117 7.19 -4.96 8.57
CA LYS A 117 8.33 -5.72 9.12
C LYS A 117 7.95 -7.18 9.37
N TYR A 118 6.78 -7.41 9.96
CA TYR A 118 6.27 -8.76 10.18
C TYR A 118 6.05 -9.49 8.85
N CYS A 119 5.35 -8.90 7.89
CA CYS A 119 5.12 -9.49 6.57
C CYS A 119 6.44 -9.87 5.89
N ARG A 120 7.46 -8.99 5.94
CA ARG A 120 8.79 -9.27 5.39
C ARG A 120 9.48 -10.44 6.09
N LYS A 121 9.39 -10.51 7.42
CA LYS A 121 9.96 -11.63 8.20
C LYS A 121 9.26 -12.94 7.88
N LYS A 122 7.93 -12.95 7.80
CA LYS A 122 7.13 -14.17 7.65
C LYS A 122 7.03 -14.65 6.20
N TYR A 123 6.88 -13.75 5.25
CA TYR A 123 6.58 -14.06 3.85
C TYR A 123 7.71 -13.69 2.88
N GLY A 124 8.84 -13.20 3.39
CA GLY A 124 10.04 -12.93 2.61
C GLY A 124 9.85 -11.79 1.61
N LYS A 125 10.19 -12.07 0.34
CA LYS A 125 10.18 -11.08 -0.74
C LYS A 125 8.82 -10.89 -1.40
N LYS A 126 7.76 -11.53 -0.92
CA LYS A 126 6.43 -11.36 -1.50
C LYS A 126 6.00 -9.88 -1.43
N PRO A 127 5.33 -9.35 -2.45
CA PRO A 127 4.69 -8.05 -2.36
C PRO A 127 3.69 -8.03 -1.19
N ILE A 128 3.36 -6.85 -0.67
CA ILE A 128 2.34 -6.67 0.36
C ILE A 128 1.25 -5.80 -0.26
N ALA A 129 0.00 -6.26 -0.23
CA ALA A 129 -1.14 -5.56 -0.79
C ALA A 129 -1.93 -4.79 0.28
N ILE A 130 -2.53 -3.69 -0.12
CA ILE A 130 -3.53 -2.94 0.65
C ILE A 130 -4.63 -2.45 -0.31
N SER A 131 -5.86 -2.31 0.21
CA SER A 131 -6.92 -1.53 -0.40
C SER A 131 -6.99 -0.21 0.37
N ALA A 132 -6.66 0.90 -0.27
CA ALA A 132 -6.48 2.19 0.37
C ALA A 132 -7.59 3.15 -0.03
N GLN A 133 -8.18 3.86 0.93
CA GLN A 133 -9.05 4.99 0.65
C GLN A 133 -8.22 6.09 -0.05
N THR A 134 -8.75 6.69 -1.11
CA THR A 134 -7.97 7.54 -2.03
C THR A 134 -7.35 8.75 -1.36
N TYR A 135 -7.96 9.32 -0.33
CA TYR A 135 -7.38 10.43 0.45
C TYR A 135 -6.12 10.04 1.26
N LEU A 136 -5.83 8.72 1.42
CA LEU A 136 -4.63 8.21 2.09
C LEU A 136 -3.51 7.79 1.14
N ILE A 137 -3.65 7.95 -0.18
CA ILE A 137 -2.65 7.54 -1.17
C ILE A 137 -1.27 8.08 -0.80
N ARG A 138 -1.13 9.39 -0.55
CA ARG A 138 0.16 10.02 -0.22
C ARG A 138 0.79 9.44 1.04
N PHE A 139 -0.02 9.06 2.03
CA PHE A 139 0.48 8.41 3.23
C PHE A 139 1.09 7.05 2.90
N TYR A 140 0.39 6.21 2.13
CA TYR A 140 0.89 4.89 1.76
C TYR A 140 2.06 4.95 0.75
N GLU A 141 2.07 5.90 -0.16
CA GLU A 141 3.23 6.18 -1.03
C GLU A 141 4.48 6.51 -0.22
N SER A 142 4.34 7.27 0.87
CA SER A 142 5.45 7.60 1.78
C SER A 142 6.02 6.38 2.51
N LEU A 143 5.28 5.25 2.54
CA LEU A 143 5.71 3.94 3.04
C LEU A 143 6.25 3.04 1.92
N GLY A 144 6.20 3.51 0.66
CA GLY A 144 6.71 2.81 -0.51
C GLY A 144 5.68 1.98 -1.28
N PHE A 145 4.41 2.08 -0.94
CA PHE A 145 3.33 1.48 -1.73
C PHE A 145 3.12 2.26 -3.02
N THR A 146 2.69 1.57 -4.07
CA THR A 146 2.34 2.17 -5.37
C THR A 146 0.97 1.67 -5.81
N PRO A 147 0.08 2.55 -6.32
CA PRO A 147 -1.20 2.13 -6.89
C PRO A 147 -1.00 1.16 -8.06
N TYR A 148 -1.91 0.19 -8.21
CA TYR A 148 -1.90 -0.76 -9.34
C TYR A 148 -3.29 -1.06 -9.91
N SER A 149 -4.37 -0.55 -9.30
CA SER A 149 -5.73 -0.61 -9.84
C SER A 149 -6.22 0.77 -10.27
N GLU A 150 -7.34 0.81 -10.99
CA GLU A 150 -8.18 2.00 -11.12
C GLU A 150 -8.88 2.29 -9.80
N PHE A 151 -9.44 3.50 -9.67
CA PHE A 151 -10.26 3.87 -8.53
C PHE A 151 -11.62 3.18 -8.58
N TYR A 152 -12.11 2.72 -7.45
CA TYR A 152 -13.39 2.04 -7.33
C TYR A 152 -14.10 2.41 -6.02
N LEU A 153 -15.41 2.26 -5.99
CA LEU A 153 -16.19 2.47 -4.77
C LEU A 153 -16.31 1.16 -3.99
N GLU A 154 -15.96 1.18 -2.71
CA GLU A 154 -16.23 0.11 -1.73
C GLU A 154 -17.05 0.75 -0.60
N ASP A 155 -18.26 0.27 -0.41
CA ASP A 155 -19.21 0.79 0.60
C ASP A 155 -19.40 2.33 0.55
N GLY A 156 -19.39 2.90 -0.67
CA GLY A 156 -19.59 4.35 -0.90
C GLY A 156 -18.33 5.21 -0.73
N ILE A 157 -17.20 4.62 -0.36
CA ILE A 157 -15.92 5.32 -0.22
C ILE A 157 -15.00 4.95 -1.39
N GLU A 158 -14.36 5.94 -2.00
CA GLU A 158 -13.45 5.70 -3.11
C GLU A 158 -12.13 5.07 -2.64
N HIS A 159 -11.76 3.94 -3.26
CA HIS A 159 -10.58 3.15 -2.95
C HIS A 159 -9.68 2.96 -4.16
N VAL A 160 -8.43 2.59 -3.90
CA VAL A 160 -7.45 2.13 -4.87
C VAL A 160 -6.61 1.01 -4.26
N ASP A 161 -6.33 -0.03 -5.03
CA ASP A 161 -5.42 -1.07 -4.57
C ASP A 161 -3.98 -0.62 -4.76
N MET A 162 -3.19 -0.83 -3.71
CA MET A 162 -1.78 -0.46 -3.71
C MET A 162 -0.90 -1.64 -3.29
N VAL A 163 0.32 -1.67 -3.79
CA VAL A 163 1.28 -2.74 -3.53
C VAL A 163 2.63 -2.21 -3.08
N LEU A 164 3.19 -2.81 -2.04
CA LEU A 164 4.57 -2.63 -1.61
C LEU A 164 5.42 -3.78 -2.14
N SER A 165 6.06 -3.59 -3.28
CA SER A 165 7.03 -4.50 -3.84
C SER A 165 8.43 -4.22 -3.28
N LEU A 166 9.31 -5.25 -3.25
CA LEU A 166 10.73 -4.96 -3.11
C LEU A 166 11.18 -4.24 -4.39
N ARG A 167 11.56 -2.98 -4.27
CA ARG A 167 12.27 -2.30 -5.36
C ARG A 167 13.47 -3.19 -5.74
N LYS A 168 13.41 -3.86 -6.90
CA LYS A 168 14.65 -4.10 -7.65
C LYS A 168 15.24 -2.70 -7.78
N LYS A 169 16.47 -2.48 -7.27
CA LYS A 169 17.27 -1.32 -7.69
C LYS A 169 17.33 -1.43 -9.22
N VAL A 170 16.42 -0.79 -9.91
CA VAL A 170 16.57 -0.48 -11.31
C VAL A 170 17.78 0.43 -11.30
N LYS A 171 18.95 -0.12 -11.64
CA LYS A 171 20.08 0.70 -12.05
C LYS A 171 19.47 1.62 -13.08
N ALA A 172 19.41 2.90 -12.79
CA ALA A 172 19.01 3.92 -13.75
C ALA A 172 19.93 3.69 -14.95
N LYS A 173 19.41 3.00 -15.97
CA LYS A 173 20.08 2.87 -17.25
C LYS A 173 20.09 4.29 -17.75
N ASN A 174 21.26 4.88 -17.75
CA ASN A 174 21.49 6.25 -18.19
C ASN A 174 20.81 6.44 -19.54
N GLN A 175 19.59 6.98 -19.55
CA GLN A 175 18.85 7.36 -20.76
C GLN A 175 19.44 8.62 -21.41
N ARG A 176 20.55 9.14 -20.86
CA ARG A 176 21.31 10.27 -21.43
C ARG A 176 22.04 9.97 -22.73
N SER A 177 22.20 8.67 -23.11
CA SER A 177 23.02 8.32 -24.28
C SER A 177 22.30 8.43 -25.62
N SER A 178 20.97 8.38 -25.67
CA SER A 178 20.27 8.40 -26.97
C SER A 178 19.99 9.82 -27.48
N SER A 179 19.54 10.72 -26.60
CA SER A 179 19.25 12.11 -26.99
C SER A 179 20.49 12.90 -27.40
N THR A 180 21.62 12.69 -26.73
CA THR A 180 22.89 13.35 -27.09
C THR A 180 23.44 12.83 -28.41
N LYS A 181 23.29 11.55 -28.73
CA LYS A 181 23.70 11.00 -30.03
C LYS A 181 22.86 11.50 -31.18
N ILE A 182 21.54 11.63 -30.98
CA ILE A 182 20.63 12.18 -31.97
C ILE A 182 20.93 13.67 -32.19
N LEU A 183 21.14 14.44 -31.12
CA LEU A 183 21.48 15.87 -31.21
C LEU A 183 22.80 16.08 -31.94
N ASN A 184 23.83 15.31 -31.64
CA ASN A 184 25.14 15.40 -32.31
C ASN A 184 25.06 14.98 -33.79
N PHE A 185 24.22 13.98 -34.12
CA PHE A 185 23.98 13.58 -35.51
C PHE A 185 23.26 14.70 -36.31
N LEU A 186 22.26 15.33 -35.74
CA LEU A 186 21.54 16.45 -36.34
C LEU A 186 22.48 17.66 -36.58
N LEU A 187 23.33 17.98 -35.62
CA LEU A 187 24.34 19.05 -35.77
C LEU A 187 25.33 18.76 -36.88
N LEU A 188 25.76 17.51 -37.02
CA LEU A 188 26.68 17.09 -38.11
C LEU A 188 26.05 17.23 -39.50
N VAL A 189 24.76 16.83 -39.62
CA VAL A 189 23.99 16.95 -40.87
C VAL A 189 23.81 18.42 -41.26
N LEU A 190 23.49 19.29 -40.31
CA LEU A 190 23.35 20.74 -40.55
C LEU A 190 24.68 21.38 -40.99
N ALA A 191 25.81 20.97 -40.37
CA ALA A 191 27.09 21.49 -40.78
C ALA A 191 27.48 21.06 -42.22
N LEU A 192 27.18 19.83 -42.61
CA LEU A 192 27.39 19.37 -43.98
C LEU A 192 26.55 20.06 -45.01
N LEU A 193 25.26 20.35 -44.71
CA LEU A 193 24.39 21.10 -45.56
C LEU A 193 24.83 22.56 -45.72
N PHE A 194 25.34 23.15 -44.65
CA PHE A 194 25.91 24.52 -44.71
C PHE A 194 27.19 24.61 -45.61
N ILE A 195 28.08 23.61 -45.50
CA ILE A 195 29.26 23.55 -46.34
C ILE A 195 28.90 23.32 -47.81
N ALA A 196 27.91 22.44 -48.10
CA ALA A 196 27.43 22.21 -49.46
C ALA A 196 26.80 23.47 -50.08
N GLY A 197 26.06 24.25 -49.27
CA GLY A 197 25.46 25.52 -49.67
C GLY A 197 26.53 26.59 -49.99
N LEU A 198 27.62 26.64 -49.23
CA LEU A 198 28.73 27.53 -49.47
C LEU A 198 29.47 27.19 -50.78
N ILE A 199 29.71 25.87 -51.06
CA ILE A 199 30.31 25.42 -52.28
C ILE A 199 29.45 25.78 -53.52
N TYR A 200 28.11 25.66 -53.41
CA TYR A 200 27.19 26.00 -54.48
C TYR A 200 27.14 27.49 -54.80
N LEU A 201 27.43 28.37 -53.83
CA LEU A 201 27.53 29.83 -54.02
C LEU A 201 28.84 30.31 -54.57
N MET A 202 29.88 29.44 -54.62
CA MET A 202 31.21 29.80 -55.13
C MET A 202 31.49 29.24 -56.54
N VAL A 203 30.55 28.52 -57.16
CA VAL A 203 30.54 28.03 -58.52
C VAL A 203 29.52 28.75 -59.36
#